data_d15e34ecb8b50d9b8cfbbd1716b4c0e9
#
_entry.id   d15e34ecb8b50d9b8cfbbd1716b4c0e9
#
_cell.length_a   1.000
_cell.length_b   1.000
_cell.length_c   1.000
_cell.angle_alpha   90.00
_cell.angle_beta   90.00
_cell.angle_gamma   90.00
#
_symmetry.space_group_name_H-M   'P 1'
#
loop_
_entity.id
_entity.type
_entity.pdbx_description
1 polymer ?
#
loop_
_entity_poly.entity_id
_entity_poly.type
_entity_poly.pdbx_seq_one_letter_code
_entity_poly.pdbx_strand_id
1 'polypeptide(L)'
;MTDFIKKSFDQPDENQNLPLFKKDIVKLGDWDVNRLSFEPGWRWTEHTAPHAKTDTCQVRHPLVAIISGRLMVQMDDGRKEEFGPGDVGYIPPGHDSWVIGDEPVVAIDIQSANP
;
A
#
# COMPACT_ATOMS: atom_id res chain seq x y z
N MET A 1 12.90 -22.22 14.64
CA MET A 1 13.69 -21.96 13.42
C MET A 1 12.76 -21.78 12.24
N THR A 2 13.05 -20.81 11.40
CA THR A 2 12.22 -20.53 10.23
C THR A 2 12.69 -21.36 9.05
N ASP A 3 11.77 -22.04 8.38
CA ASP A 3 12.07 -22.75 7.16
C ASP A 3 12.41 -21.78 6.02
N PHE A 4 13.08 -22.31 5.02
CA PHE A 4 13.28 -21.60 3.78
C PHE A 4 11.94 -21.54 3.04
N ILE A 5 11.40 -20.34 2.83
CA ILE A 5 10.07 -20.13 2.25
C ILE A 5 10.21 -19.28 0.98
N LYS A 6 9.60 -19.76 -0.11
CA LYS A 6 9.48 -18.99 -1.35
C LYS A 6 8.02 -18.96 -1.77
N LYS A 7 7.48 -17.77 -2.02
CA LYS A 7 6.12 -17.59 -2.53
C LYS A 7 6.13 -16.59 -3.68
N SER A 8 4.99 -16.40 -4.32
CA SER A 8 4.84 -15.45 -5.43
C SER A 8 3.61 -14.60 -5.24
N PHE A 9 3.69 -13.32 -5.60
CA PHE A 9 2.50 -12.45 -5.64
C PHE A 9 1.48 -12.91 -6.69
N ASP A 10 1.89 -13.70 -7.67
CA ASP A 10 0.97 -14.21 -8.70
C ASP A 10 0.11 -15.35 -8.17
N GLN A 11 0.48 -15.91 -7.02
CA GLN A 11 -0.30 -16.91 -6.28
C GLN A 11 -0.34 -16.51 -4.80
N PRO A 12 -1.00 -15.38 -4.47
CA PRO A 12 -0.98 -14.86 -3.11
C PRO A 12 -1.78 -15.74 -2.15
N ASP A 13 -1.45 -15.63 -0.86
CA ASP A 13 -2.24 -16.29 0.19
C ASP A 13 -3.63 -15.66 0.30
N GLU A 14 -3.73 -14.35 0.11
CA GLU A 14 -4.98 -13.61 0.12
C GLU A 14 -4.90 -12.46 -0.89
N ASN A 15 -6.04 -11.98 -1.36
CA ASN A 15 -6.09 -10.76 -2.15
C ASN A 15 -7.31 -9.92 -1.77
N GLN A 16 -7.22 -8.63 -2.08
CA GLN A 16 -8.31 -7.69 -1.90
C GLN A 16 -8.42 -6.84 -3.17
N ASN A 17 -9.63 -6.74 -3.71
CA ASN A 17 -9.91 -5.90 -4.87
C ASN A 17 -10.95 -4.86 -4.48
N LEU A 18 -10.57 -3.59 -4.60
CA LEU A 18 -11.45 -2.43 -4.41
C LEU A 18 -11.40 -1.58 -5.67
N PRO A 19 -12.27 -0.58 -5.82
CA PRO A 19 -12.21 0.27 -7.01
C PRO A 19 -10.82 0.88 -7.23
N LEU A 20 -10.25 0.64 -8.42
CA LEU A 20 -8.94 1.14 -8.85
C LEU A 20 -7.77 0.69 -7.96
N PHE A 21 -7.95 -0.38 -7.18
CA PHE A 21 -6.97 -0.85 -6.20
C PHE A 21 -6.98 -2.36 -6.11
N LYS A 22 -5.78 -2.94 -6.05
CA LYS A 22 -5.59 -4.37 -5.81
C LYS A 22 -4.47 -4.57 -4.81
N LYS A 23 -4.70 -5.49 -3.87
CA LYS A 23 -3.70 -5.87 -2.87
C LYS A 23 -3.52 -7.38 -2.90
N ASP A 24 -2.29 -7.84 -3.19
CA ASP A 24 -1.91 -9.24 -3.11
C ASP A 24 -1.09 -9.43 -1.84
N ILE A 25 -1.51 -10.36 -0.98
CA ILE A 25 -0.91 -10.60 0.33
C ILE A 25 -0.19 -11.94 0.31
N VAL A 26 1.11 -11.91 0.62
CA VAL A 26 1.93 -13.10 0.77
C VAL A 26 2.40 -13.16 2.21
N LYS A 27 2.16 -14.30 2.86
CA LYS A 27 2.54 -14.52 4.27
C LYS A 27 3.87 -15.24 4.34
N LEU A 28 4.87 -14.58 4.94
CA LEU A 28 6.22 -15.13 5.11
C LEU A 28 6.58 -15.12 6.60
N GLY A 29 6.30 -16.25 7.29
CA GLY A 29 6.55 -16.33 8.73
C GLY A 29 5.74 -15.26 9.47
N ASP A 30 6.46 -14.36 10.15
CA ASP A 30 5.85 -13.28 10.96
C ASP A 30 5.55 -12.02 10.15
N TRP A 31 5.70 -12.05 8.82
CA TRP A 31 5.55 -10.89 7.96
C TRP A 31 4.45 -11.09 6.94
N ASP A 32 3.64 -10.05 6.75
CA ASP A 32 2.76 -9.93 5.59
C ASP A 32 3.45 -9.04 4.58
N VAL A 33 3.73 -9.59 3.41
CA VAL A 33 4.34 -8.86 2.30
C VAL A 33 3.26 -8.62 1.27
N ASN A 34 2.98 -7.35 0.99
CA ASN A 34 1.86 -6.96 0.14
C ASN A 34 2.35 -6.27 -1.11
N ARG A 35 1.81 -6.68 -2.27
CA ARG A 35 1.96 -5.89 -3.48
C ARG A 35 0.69 -5.09 -3.67
N LEU A 36 0.83 -3.77 -3.66
CA LEU A 36 -0.26 -2.83 -3.86
C LEU A 36 -0.21 -2.32 -5.29
N SER A 37 -1.35 -2.34 -5.97
CA SER A 37 -1.47 -1.84 -7.33
C SER A 37 -2.59 -0.80 -7.36
N PHE A 38 -2.25 0.41 -7.80
CA PHE A 38 -3.20 1.53 -7.86
C PHE A 38 -3.32 2.00 -9.30
N GLU A 39 -4.54 2.08 -9.81
CA GLU A 39 -4.78 2.58 -11.15
C GLU A 39 -4.80 4.11 -11.18
N PRO A 40 -4.53 4.74 -12.35
CA PRO A 40 -4.70 6.18 -12.48
C PRO A 40 -6.09 6.62 -12.07
N GLY A 41 -6.18 7.75 -11.36
CA GLY A 41 -7.42 8.26 -10.82
C GLY A 41 -7.76 7.77 -9.42
N TRP A 42 -7.04 6.80 -8.91
CA TRP A 42 -7.28 6.33 -7.54
C TRP A 42 -6.92 7.40 -6.52
N ARG A 43 -7.79 7.54 -5.52
CA ARG A 43 -7.55 8.35 -4.33
C ARG A 43 -8.18 7.63 -3.13
N TRP A 44 -7.43 7.52 -2.04
CA TRP A 44 -7.86 6.76 -0.87
C TRP A 44 -9.21 7.26 -0.34
N THR A 45 -9.36 8.59 -0.17
CA THR A 45 -10.58 9.18 0.39
C THR A 45 -11.81 9.02 -0.50
N GLU A 46 -11.62 8.82 -1.81
CA GLU A 46 -12.72 8.63 -2.75
C GLU A 46 -13.06 7.16 -2.99
N HIS A 47 -12.04 6.31 -3.11
CA HIS A 47 -12.22 4.95 -3.60
C HIS A 47 -12.08 3.88 -2.52
N THR A 48 -11.31 4.13 -1.48
CA THR A 48 -11.06 3.17 -0.41
C THR A 48 -11.84 3.50 0.87
N ALA A 49 -11.97 4.78 1.21
CA ALA A 49 -12.65 5.22 2.42
C ALA A 49 -14.06 4.63 2.58
N PRO A 50 -14.90 4.50 1.52
CA PRO A 50 -16.23 3.91 1.67
C PRO A 50 -16.20 2.48 2.21
N HIS A 51 -15.09 1.77 2.06
CA HIS A 51 -14.90 0.39 2.52
C HIS A 51 -14.15 0.30 3.84
N ALA A 52 -13.63 1.40 4.37
CA ALA A 52 -12.72 1.42 5.53
C ALA A 52 -13.36 1.96 6.80
N LYS A 53 -14.50 2.64 6.72
CA LYS A 53 -15.22 3.25 7.86
C LYS A 53 -14.44 4.35 8.57
N THR A 54 -13.44 4.94 7.92
CA THR A 54 -12.70 6.09 8.44
C THR A 54 -12.60 7.15 7.35
N ASP A 55 -12.42 8.41 7.75
CA ASP A 55 -12.33 9.53 6.80
C ASP A 55 -11.00 9.56 6.07
N THR A 56 -9.93 9.17 6.76
CA THR A 56 -8.60 9.03 6.17
C THR A 56 -8.00 7.69 6.59
N CYS A 57 -6.91 7.29 5.93
CA CYS A 57 -6.29 6.00 6.19
C CYS A 57 -5.64 6.00 7.58
N GLN A 58 -6.08 5.08 8.43
CA GLN A 58 -5.57 4.93 9.79
C GLN A 58 -4.60 3.75 9.91
N VAL A 59 -4.21 3.15 8.79
CA VAL A 59 -3.24 2.07 8.77
C VAL A 59 -1.83 2.65 8.74
N ARG A 60 -0.99 2.18 9.66
CA ARG A 60 0.43 2.49 9.65
C ARG A 60 1.13 1.64 8.59
N HIS A 61 1.98 2.26 7.80
CA HIS A 61 2.82 1.56 6.81
C HIS A 61 4.29 1.70 7.22
N PRO A 62 4.83 0.75 8.00
CA PRO A 62 6.19 0.89 8.52
C PRO A 62 7.27 0.74 7.47
N LEU A 63 6.95 0.09 6.35
CA LEU A 63 7.89 -0.06 5.26
C LEU A 63 7.14 -0.16 3.93
N VAL A 64 7.25 0.88 3.13
CA VAL A 64 6.66 0.96 1.79
C VAL A 64 7.77 1.28 0.79
N ALA A 65 7.84 0.54 -0.30
CA ALA A 65 8.76 0.80 -1.40
C ALA A 65 7.97 0.94 -2.70
N ILE A 66 8.20 2.01 -3.43
CA ILE A 66 7.57 2.21 -4.74
C ILE A 66 8.40 1.53 -5.81
N ILE A 67 7.76 0.67 -6.60
CA ILE A 67 8.40 -0.05 -7.71
C ILE A 67 8.20 0.71 -9.01
N SER A 68 6.98 1.20 -9.27
CA SER A 68 6.67 1.97 -10.48
C SER A 68 5.54 2.96 -10.20
N GLY A 69 5.46 3.98 -11.03
CA GLY A 69 4.47 5.03 -10.89
C GLY A 69 4.83 6.06 -9.82
N ARG A 70 3.94 7.01 -9.57
CA ARG A 70 4.15 8.10 -8.62
C ARG A 70 2.92 8.25 -7.74
N LEU A 71 3.14 8.31 -6.44
CA LEU A 71 2.10 8.37 -5.42
C LEU A 71 2.31 9.60 -4.55
N MET A 72 1.25 10.38 -4.31
CA MET A 72 1.27 11.44 -3.31
C MET A 72 0.66 10.90 -2.02
N VAL A 73 1.30 11.22 -0.89
CA VAL A 73 0.77 10.95 0.44
C VAL A 73 0.64 12.28 1.17
N GLN A 74 -0.55 12.55 1.71
CA GLN A 74 -0.82 13.75 2.48
C GLN A 74 -1.31 13.36 3.87
N MET A 75 -0.59 13.84 4.90
CA MET A 75 -1.00 13.63 6.28
C MET A 75 -2.18 14.55 6.63
N ASP A 76 -2.92 14.19 7.68
CA ASP A 76 -4.06 14.97 8.15
C ASP A 76 -3.67 16.40 8.56
N ASP A 77 -2.40 16.63 8.94
CA ASP A 77 -1.89 17.96 9.27
C ASP A 77 -1.43 18.78 8.05
N GLY A 78 -1.60 18.23 6.85
CA GLY A 78 -1.29 18.90 5.60
C GLY A 78 0.10 18.64 5.02
N ARG A 79 1.01 17.99 5.75
CA ARG A 79 2.32 17.62 5.19
C ARG A 79 2.14 16.65 4.04
N LYS A 80 2.89 16.86 2.96
CA LYS A 80 2.82 16.01 1.77
C LYS A 80 4.20 15.55 1.36
N GLU A 81 4.26 14.29 0.87
CA GLU A 81 5.45 13.74 0.24
C GLU A 81 5.05 12.98 -1.02
N GLU A 82 5.81 13.21 -2.08
CA GLU A 82 5.63 12.45 -3.32
C GLU A 82 6.61 11.28 -3.32
N PHE A 83 6.09 10.08 -3.65
CA PHE A 83 6.88 8.87 -3.75
C PHE A 83 6.97 8.45 -5.22
N GLY A 84 8.17 8.18 -5.71
CA GLY A 84 8.41 7.63 -7.04
C GLY A 84 9.23 6.35 -6.97
N PRO A 85 9.57 5.75 -8.13
CA PRO A 85 10.31 4.50 -8.17
C PRO A 85 11.62 4.58 -7.40
N GLY A 86 11.85 3.60 -6.52
CA GLY A 86 13.03 3.54 -5.68
C GLY A 86 12.89 4.24 -4.33
N ASP A 87 11.82 4.99 -4.10
CA ASP A 87 11.60 5.63 -2.81
C ASP A 87 11.08 4.61 -1.80
N VAL A 88 11.56 4.72 -0.57
CA VAL A 88 11.18 3.89 0.55
C VAL A 88 10.75 4.80 1.70
N GLY A 89 9.65 4.47 2.36
CA GLY A 89 9.17 5.33 3.41
C GLY A 89 8.42 4.62 4.53
N TYR A 90 8.26 5.37 5.61
CA TYR A 90 7.39 5.05 6.72
C TYR A 90 6.23 6.04 6.67
N ILE A 91 4.98 5.53 6.67
CA ILE A 91 3.80 6.36 6.64
C ILE A 91 2.98 6.11 7.90
N PRO A 92 2.84 7.09 8.79
CA PRO A 92 2.04 6.92 10.00
C PRO A 92 0.55 6.91 9.70
N PRO A 93 -0.29 6.52 10.67
CA PRO A 93 -1.75 6.64 10.54
C PRO A 93 -2.17 8.09 10.31
N GLY A 94 -3.33 8.29 9.68
CA GLY A 94 -3.88 9.61 9.44
C GLY A 94 -3.40 10.25 8.16
N HIS A 95 -3.65 9.56 7.02
CA HIS A 95 -3.22 10.09 5.72
C HIS A 95 -4.23 9.80 4.62
N ASP A 96 -4.17 10.61 3.57
CA ASP A 96 -4.77 10.37 2.27
C ASP A 96 -3.65 10.10 1.27
N SER A 97 -3.97 9.48 0.15
CA SER A 97 -2.99 9.24 -0.91
C SER A 97 -3.71 9.15 -2.25
N TRP A 98 -2.96 9.47 -3.32
CA TRP A 98 -3.52 9.40 -4.68
C TRP A 98 -2.42 9.19 -5.70
N VAL A 99 -2.81 8.59 -6.82
CA VAL A 99 -1.92 8.38 -7.97
C VAL A 99 -1.71 9.71 -8.68
N ILE A 100 -0.46 10.01 -8.99
CA ILE A 100 -0.08 11.18 -9.77
C ILE A 100 0.09 10.75 -11.23
N GLY A 101 -0.63 11.41 -12.14
CA GLY A 101 -0.48 11.17 -13.57
C GLY A 101 -1.23 9.94 -14.07
N ASP A 102 -0.81 9.45 -15.22
CA ASP A 102 -1.54 8.43 -15.98
C ASP A 102 -0.93 7.04 -15.91
N GLU A 103 0.12 6.86 -15.11
CA GLU A 103 0.80 5.57 -14.94
C GLU A 103 0.32 4.89 -13.66
N PRO A 104 0.00 3.59 -13.69
CA PRO A 104 -0.33 2.86 -12.46
C PRO A 104 0.84 2.87 -11.47
N VAL A 105 0.50 2.81 -10.18
CA VAL A 105 1.50 2.68 -9.12
C VAL A 105 1.55 1.23 -8.67
N VAL A 106 2.76 0.69 -8.57
CA VAL A 106 3.02 -0.59 -7.92
C VAL A 106 3.93 -0.34 -6.73
N ALA A 107 3.50 -0.79 -5.56
CA ALA A 107 4.26 -0.62 -4.32
C ALA A 107 4.34 -1.94 -3.57
N ILE A 108 5.41 -2.09 -2.79
CA ILE A 108 5.53 -3.20 -1.84
C ILE A 108 5.36 -2.61 -0.45
N ASP A 109 4.45 -3.20 0.33
CA ASP A 109 4.13 -2.79 1.69
C ASP A 109 4.38 -3.99 2.60
N ILE A 110 5.22 -3.82 3.62
CA ILE A 110 5.59 -4.89 4.53
C ILE A 110 5.04 -4.57 5.91
N GLN A 111 4.21 -5.47 6.43
CA GLN A 111 3.57 -5.37 7.73
C GLN A 111 3.97 -6.55 8.61
N SER A 112 4.04 -6.30 9.91
CA SER A 112 4.16 -7.40 10.86
C SER A 112 2.81 -8.11 10.95
N ALA A 113 2.82 -9.45 10.87
CA ALA A 113 1.62 -10.25 11.07
C ALA A 113 1.23 -10.34 12.55
N ASN A 114 2.14 -9.99 13.44
CA ASN A 114 1.92 -9.95 14.89
C ASN A 114 1.88 -8.50 15.34
N PRO A 115 0.69 -7.97 15.73
CA PRO A 115 0.56 -6.59 16.19
C PRO A 115 1.30 -6.31 17.49
#